data_465d51c03aa459371089b6bb40225742
#
_entry.id   465d51c03aa459371089b6bb40225742
#
_cell.length_a   1.000
_cell.length_b   1.000
_cell.length_c   1.000
_cell.angle_alpha   90.00
_cell.angle_beta   90.00
_cell.angle_gamma   90.00
#
_symmetry.space_group_name_H-M   'P 1'
#
loop_
_entity.id
_entity.type
_entity.pdbx_description
1 polymer ?
#
loop_
_entity_poly.entity_id
_entity_poly.type
_entity_poly.pdbx_seq_one_letter_code
_entity_poly.pdbx_strand_id
1 'polypeptide(L)'
;MPILCEFDTGSVRSWTDPKLDTRATICFPYSLVARPRLSHGICALDIGKAAHIRAKSTIPYFTHTWADCHLTTWEDGILHACIANIFVLKPADLEFLTGEHTRGQFDPPSVRINFERQFVTPPKVVVFFNHIDLDKNRNWRLNASASNIDVNGFTLHIETWGDTILYGAQACWIAYPEDGEHIFSTCVNTMDLRPVTQPQHQQSKEITFGTVEFWKNPSVFVALNFLDVDCKANLRIKAYVDQVSKTGLACHIDSWGDTVLYAAGVSIIAFN
;
A
#
# COMPACT_ATOMS: atom_id res chain seq x y z
N MET A 1 6.66 5.86 18.75
CA MET A 1 7.11 5.63 17.37
C MET A 1 6.52 4.34 16.86
N PRO A 2 5.98 4.32 15.63
CA PRO A 2 5.43 3.13 14.99
C PRO A 2 6.47 2.01 14.81
N ILE A 3 6.00 0.82 14.46
CA ILE A 3 6.84 -0.33 14.08
C ILE A 3 6.48 -0.71 12.66
N LEU A 4 7.47 -1.07 11.86
CA LEU A 4 7.28 -1.66 10.54
C LEU A 4 7.44 -3.17 10.65
N CYS A 5 6.45 -3.89 10.10
CA CYS A 5 6.52 -5.32 9.85
C CYS A 5 6.20 -5.58 8.37
N GLU A 6 6.59 -6.74 7.89
CA GLU A 6 6.32 -7.18 6.52
C GLU A 6 5.85 -8.63 6.53
N PHE A 7 4.90 -8.95 5.64
CA PHE A 7 4.55 -10.32 5.33
C PHE A 7 4.75 -10.58 3.84
N ASP A 8 5.63 -11.52 3.51
CA ASP A 8 5.90 -12.02 2.17
C ASP A 8 5.42 -13.47 2.07
N THR A 9 4.53 -13.76 1.10
CA THR A 9 4.09 -15.14 0.83
C THR A 9 5.26 -16.07 0.51
N GLY A 10 6.36 -15.55 -0.06
CA GLY A 10 7.58 -16.29 -0.35
C GLY A 10 8.28 -16.84 0.88
N SER A 11 8.04 -16.28 2.06
CA SER A 11 8.55 -16.81 3.34
C SER A 11 7.83 -18.08 3.81
N VAL A 12 6.65 -18.38 3.24
CA VAL A 12 5.78 -19.50 3.67
C VAL A 12 5.64 -20.56 2.57
N ARG A 13 5.63 -20.15 1.31
CA ARG A 13 5.42 -21.06 0.17
C ARG A 13 6.18 -20.62 -1.08
N SER A 14 6.37 -21.56 -2.00
CA SER A 14 6.90 -21.22 -3.34
C SER A 14 5.87 -20.44 -4.16
N TRP A 15 6.35 -19.54 -5.03
CA TRP A 15 5.53 -18.85 -6.03
C TRP A 15 4.92 -19.83 -7.06
N THR A 16 5.55 -21.02 -7.25
CA THR A 16 5.06 -22.10 -8.14
C THR A 16 3.91 -22.91 -7.52
N ASP A 17 3.58 -22.68 -6.24
CA ASP A 17 2.49 -23.34 -5.51
C ASP A 17 1.48 -22.26 -5.02
N PRO A 18 0.72 -21.64 -5.96
CA PRO A 18 -0.24 -20.61 -5.60
C PRO A 18 -1.37 -21.20 -4.73
N LYS A 19 -1.72 -20.47 -3.67
CA LYS A 19 -2.81 -20.82 -2.74
C LYS A 19 -3.80 -19.69 -2.63
N LEU A 20 -5.07 -20.04 -2.37
CA LEU A 20 -6.10 -19.04 -2.14
C LEU A 20 -5.85 -18.23 -0.86
N ASP A 21 -5.21 -18.83 0.14
CA ASP A 21 -4.91 -18.19 1.41
C ASP A 21 -3.51 -18.59 1.88
N THR A 22 -2.64 -17.61 2.08
CA THR A 22 -1.31 -17.76 2.68
C THR A 22 -1.28 -16.96 3.96
N ARG A 23 -0.92 -17.61 5.08
CA ARG A 23 -0.99 -17.04 6.43
C ARG A 23 0.35 -17.10 7.11
N ALA A 24 0.62 -16.11 7.96
CA ALA A 24 1.73 -16.12 8.89
C ALA A 24 1.41 -15.34 10.15
N THR A 25 1.94 -15.80 11.26
CA THR A 25 1.99 -15.02 12.50
C THR A 25 3.23 -14.14 12.47
N ILE A 26 3.03 -12.83 12.44
CA ILE A 26 4.08 -11.83 12.46
C ILE A 26 4.29 -11.35 13.91
N CYS A 27 5.40 -11.72 14.51
CA CYS A 27 5.75 -11.27 15.86
C CYS A 27 6.29 -9.83 15.81
N PHE A 28 5.84 -8.98 16.72
CA PHE A 28 6.42 -7.66 16.89
C PHE A 28 7.82 -7.77 17.53
N PRO A 29 8.74 -6.85 17.25
CA PRO A 29 10.11 -6.92 17.74
C PRO A 29 10.21 -6.88 19.28
N TYR A 30 9.16 -6.43 19.94
CA TYR A 30 9.01 -6.43 21.40
C TYR A 30 7.51 -6.42 21.78
N SER A 31 7.22 -6.83 23.00
CA SER A 31 5.87 -6.79 23.57
C SER A 31 5.43 -5.33 23.80
N LEU A 32 4.26 -4.97 23.27
CA LEU A 32 3.66 -3.67 23.50
C LEU A 32 2.90 -3.65 24.84
N VAL A 33 2.70 -2.47 25.41
CA VAL A 33 1.96 -2.29 26.68
C VAL A 33 0.47 -2.59 26.58
N ALA A 34 -0.10 -2.47 25.36
CA ALA A 34 -1.48 -2.78 25.05
C ALA A 34 -1.63 -3.09 23.55
N ARG A 35 -2.84 -3.48 23.13
CA ARG A 35 -3.17 -3.81 21.75
C ARG A 35 -2.93 -2.59 20.84
N PRO A 36 -2.14 -2.72 19.74
CA PRO A 36 -1.86 -1.63 18.81
C PRO A 36 -3.07 -1.34 17.89
N ARG A 37 -2.95 -0.25 17.12
CA ARG A 37 -3.71 -0.04 15.88
C ARG A 37 -2.83 -0.45 14.71
N LEU A 38 -3.43 -1.01 13.68
CA LEU A 38 -2.70 -1.50 12.51
C LEU A 38 -3.22 -0.85 11.24
N SER A 39 -2.32 -0.55 10.31
CA SER A 39 -2.65 -0.28 8.93
C SER A 39 -1.72 -1.11 8.04
N HIS A 40 -2.20 -1.63 6.92
CA HIS A 40 -1.40 -2.51 6.07
C HIS A 40 -1.70 -2.26 4.60
N GLY A 41 -0.66 -2.35 3.77
CA GLY A 41 -0.77 -2.08 2.35
C GLY A 41 0.06 -3.05 1.52
N ILE A 42 -0.46 -3.40 0.35
CA ILE A 42 0.22 -4.28 -0.60
C ILE A 42 1.32 -3.50 -1.31
N CYS A 43 2.55 -4.04 -1.31
CA CYS A 43 3.69 -3.45 -2.01
C CYS A 43 4.21 -4.31 -3.17
N ALA A 44 3.84 -5.60 -3.24
CA ALA A 44 4.18 -6.45 -4.37
C ALA A 44 3.07 -7.45 -4.71
N LEU A 45 2.92 -7.74 -6.01
CA LEU A 45 1.96 -8.67 -6.56
C LEU A 45 2.57 -9.47 -7.72
N ASP A 46 2.30 -10.78 -7.74
CA ASP A 46 2.42 -11.63 -8.91
C ASP A 46 1.11 -12.42 -9.04
N ILE A 47 0.28 -12.04 -10.00
CA ILE A 47 -1.07 -12.59 -10.21
C ILE A 47 -1.19 -13.10 -11.64
N GLY A 48 -1.67 -14.34 -11.80
CA GLY A 48 -1.90 -14.97 -13.09
C GLY A 48 -3.08 -14.32 -13.84
N LYS A 49 -2.88 -13.97 -15.12
CA LYS A 49 -3.88 -13.34 -16.00
C LYS A 49 -5.07 -14.23 -16.38
N ALA A 50 -4.96 -15.53 -16.16
CA ALA A 50 -6.02 -16.47 -16.53
C ALA A 50 -7.30 -16.33 -15.70
N ALA A 51 -7.20 -15.66 -14.55
CA ALA A 51 -8.27 -15.39 -13.61
C ALA A 51 -8.45 -13.88 -13.38
N HIS A 52 -9.52 -13.50 -12.66
CA HIS A 52 -9.69 -12.13 -12.19
C HIS A 52 -8.51 -11.71 -11.28
N ILE A 53 -8.15 -10.44 -11.34
CA ILE A 53 -7.07 -9.89 -10.53
C ILE A 53 -7.58 -9.64 -9.12
N ARG A 54 -7.31 -10.59 -8.26
CA ARG A 54 -7.80 -10.63 -6.89
C ARG A 54 -6.69 -10.80 -5.90
N ALA A 55 -6.49 -9.81 -5.05
CA ALA A 55 -5.58 -9.89 -3.93
C ALA A 55 -6.12 -9.10 -2.75
N LYS A 56 -5.97 -9.65 -1.56
CA LYS A 56 -6.36 -8.98 -0.32
C LYS A 56 -5.37 -9.31 0.79
N SER A 57 -4.91 -8.27 1.46
CA SER A 57 -4.23 -8.36 2.75
C SER A 57 -5.25 -8.17 3.85
N THR A 58 -5.25 -9.03 4.87
CA THR A 58 -6.09 -8.89 6.06
C THR A 58 -5.33 -9.26 7.32
N ILE A 59 -5.72 -8.68 8.44
CA ILE A 59 -5.20 -9.00 9.77
C ILE A 59 -6.39 -9.28 10.68
N PRO A 60 -6.99 -10.50 10.61
CA PRO A 60 -8.23 -10.80 11.31
C PRO A 60 -8.07 -10.82 12.82
N TYR A 61 -6.88 -11.14 13.30
CA TYR A 61 -6.58 -11.19 14.73
C TYR A 61 -5.17 -10.67 15.03
N PHE A 62 -5.04 -9.94 16.12
CA PHE A 62 -3.74 -9.46 16.63
C PHE A 62 -3.79 -9.16 18.12
N THR A 63 -2.64 -9.21 18.74
CA THR A 63 -2.43 -8.96 20.16
C THR A 63 -1.43 -7.81 20.37
N HIS A 64 -0.92 -7.67 21.55
CA HIS A 64 0.17 -6.75 21.88
C HIS A 64 1.57 -7.31 21.54
N THR A 65 1.66 -8.55 21.02
CA THR A 65 2.93 -9.22 20.68
C THR A 65 3.03 -9.71 19.26
N TRP A 66 1.90 -9.91 18.57
CA TRP A 66 1.86 -10.47 17.23
C TRP A 66 0.57 -10.13 16.49
N ALA A 67 0.60 -10.32 15.18
CA ALA A 67 -0.53 -10.21 14.26
C ALA A 67 -0.63 -11.47 13.38
N ASP A 68 -1.86 -11.97 13.17
CA ASP A 68 -2.16 -13.04 12.22
C ASP A 68 -2.45 -12.40 10.86
N CYS A 69 -1.53 -12.54 9.92
CA CYS A 69 -1.56 -11.88 8.63
C CYS A 69 -1.93 -12.87 7.53
N HIS A 70 -2.90 -12.49 6.72
CA HIS A 70 -3.37 -13.28 5.58
C HIS A 70 -3.19 -12.49 4.29
N LEU A 71 -2.60 -13.15 3.29
CA LEU A 71 -2.56 -12.68 1.91
C LEU A 71 -3.36 -13.67 1.06
N THR A 72 -4.51 -13.21 0.57
CA THR A 72 -5.55 -14.05 -0.01
C THR A 72 -5.91 -13.66 -1.42
N THR A 73 -6.35 -14.64 -2.17
CA THR A 73 -7.16 -14.52 -3.39
C THR A 73 -8.38 -15.43 -3.22
N TRP A 74 -9.34 -15.41 -4.14
CA TRP A 74 -10.55 -16.22 -4.02
C TRP A 74 -11.06 -16.68 -5.37
N GLU A 75 -11.99 -17.66 -5.35
CA GLU A 75 -12.58 -18.30 -6.52
C GLU A 75 -11.49 -18.83 -7.49
N ASP A 76 -11.44 -18.29 -8.71
CA ASP A 76 -10.47 -18.67 -9.73
C ASP A 76 -9.13 -17.93 -9.63
N GLY A 77 -8.95 -17.05 -8.63
CA GLY A 77 -7.75 -16.22 -8.48
C GLY A 77 -6.45 -17.04 -8.40
N ILE A 78 -5.41 -16.57 -9.09
CA ILE A 78 -4.10 -17.22 -9.13
C ILE A 78 -3.07 -16.25 -8.56
N LEU A 79 -2.87 -16.29 -7.25
CA LEU A 79 -1.90 -15.46 -6.53
C LEU A 79 -0.58 -16.22 -6.38
N HIS A 80 0.37 -15.94 -7.26
CA HIS A 80 1.72 -16.51 -7.20
C HIS A 80 2.52 -15.96 -6.04
N ALA A 81 2.54 -14.63 -5.88
CA ALA A 81 3.21 -13.96 -4.78
C ALA A 81 2.48 -12.66 -4.39
N CYS A 82 2.58 -12.31 -3.13
CA CYS A 82 2.12 -11.04 -2.59
C CYS A 82 3.00 -10.65 -1.40
N ILE A 83 3.30 -9.35 -1.29
CA ILE A 83 3.96 -8.78 -0.12
C ILE A 83 3.12 -7.62 0.38
N ALA A 84 2.93 -7.56 1.70
CA ALA A 84 2.28 -6.44 2.37
C ALA A 84 3.14 -5.90 3.50
N ASN A 85 3.26 -4.59 3.58
CA ASN A 85 3.84 -3.88 4.70
C ASN A 85 2.76 -3.58 5.75
N ILE A 86 3.13 -3.69 7.01
CA ILE A 86 2.25 -3.49 8.17
C ILE A 86 2.81 -2.36 9.03
N PHE A 87 2.04 -1.31 9.16
CA PHE A 87 2.33 -0.16 9.99
C PHE A 87 1.65 -0.35 11.36
N VAL A 88 2.45 -0.57 12.39
CA VAL A 88 1.98 -0.89 13.74
C VAL A 88 2.09 0.34 14.61
N LEU A 89 0.95 0.90 15.00
CA LEU A 89 0.83 2.07 15.87
C LEU A 89 0.67 1.64 17.31
N LYS A 90 1.60 2.03 18.16
CA LYS A 90 1.49 1.80 19.60
C LYS A 90 0.31 2.59 20.18
N PRO A 91 -0.22 2.16 21.33
CA PRO A 91 -1.28 2.92 22.01
C PRO A 91 -0.90 4.38 22.31
N ALA A 92 0.40 4.66 22.51
CA ALA A 92 0.91 6.01 22.80
C ALA A 92 1.13 6.89 21.55
N ASP A 93 1.07 6.31 20.33
CA ASP A 93 1.25 7.06 19.08
C ASP A 93 -0.08 7.76 18.70
N LEU A 94 -0.54 8.65 19.61
CA LEU A 94 -1.85 9.29 19.50
C LEU A 94 -1.94 10.31 18.37
N GLU A 95 -0.82 10.83 17.88
CA GLU A 95 -0.74 11.76 16.77
C GLU A 95 -1.21 11.15 15.45
N PHE A 96 -1.16 9.83 15.31
CA PHE A 96 -1.62 9.12 14.10
C PHE A 96 -3.09 8.74 14.20
N LEU A 97 -3.78 8.86 13.07
CA LEU A 97 -5.08 8.24 12.82
C LEU A 97 -4.96 7.29 11.63
N THR A 98 -5.71 6.20 11.66
CA THR A 98 -5.75 5.23 10.57
C THR A 98 -7.16 4.74 10.36
N GLY A 99 -7.44 4.29 9.15
CA GLY A 99 -8.69 3.63 8.82
C GLY A 99 -8.63 3.01 7.45
N GLU A 100 -9.74 2.46 7.04
CA GLU A 100 -9.90 1.84 5.75
C GLU A 100 -11.31 2.08 5.21
N HIS A 101 -11.45 2.01 3.90
CA HIS A 101 -12.74 2.09 3.22
C HIS A 101 -12.76 1.12 2.04
N THR A 102 -13.85 0.38 1.94
CA THR A 102 -14.09 -0.54 0.82
C THR A 102 -15.05 0.12 -0.16
N ARG A 103 -14.68 0.11 -1.43
CA ARG A 103 -15.54 0.47 -2.55
C ARG A 103 -15.95 -0.79 -3.31
N GLY A 104 -17.23 -1.07 -3.41
CA GLY A 104 -17.81 -2.07 -4.32
C GLY A 104 -18.01 -1.52 -5.74
N GLN A 105 -18.43 -2.39 -6.64
CA GLN A 105 -18.60 -2.09 -8.07
C GLN A 105 -19.52 -0.87 -8.35
N PHE A 106 -20.58 -0.74 -7.58
CA PHE A 106 -21.61 0.27 -7.80
C PHE A 106 -21.54 1.46 -6.84
N ASP A 107 -20.56 1.43 -5.93
CA ASP A 107 -20.39 2.52 -4.98
C ASP A 107 -19.77 3.75 -5.64
N PRO A 108 -20.02 4.94 -5.11
CA PRO A 108 -19.37 6.17 -5.58
C PRO A 108 -17.85 6.07 -5.56
N PRO A 109 -17.14 6.67 -6.54
CA PRO A 109 -15.68 6.63 -6.59
C PRO A 109 -15.01 7.46 -5.49
N SER A 110 -15.78 8.26 -4.76
CA SER A 110 -15.26 9.12 -3.69
C SER A 110 -16.20 9.13 -2.50
N VAL A 111 -15.61 9.25 -1.31
CA VAL A 111 -16.35 9.30 -0.04
C VAL A 111 -15.65 10.28 0.92
N ARG A 112 -16.44 11.01 1.72
CA ARG A 112 -15.90 11.81 2.81
C ARG A 112 -15.56 10.91 3.98
N ILE A 113 -14.32 10.92 4.41
CA ILE A 113 -13.83 10.28 5.64
C ILE A 113 -13.74 11.36 6.72
N ASN A 114 -14.43 11.15 7.81
CA ASN A 114 -14.32 12.00 8.99
C ASN A 114 -13.32 11.38 9.98
N PHE A 115 -12.41 12.17 10.49
CA PHE A 115 -11.49 11.72 11.53
C PHE A 115 -12.25 11.46 12.85
N GLU A 116 -11.84 10.45 13.59
CA GLU A 116 -12.40 10.14 14.92
C GLU A 116 -12.12 11.24 15.95
N ARG A 117 -11.09 12.08 15.69
CA ARG A 117 -10.76 13.29 16.44
C ARG A 117 -10.21 14.35 15.49
N GLN A 118 -10.46 15.60 15.83
CA GLN A 118 -9.98 16.74 15.05
C GLN A 118 -8.46 16.94 15.21
N PHE A 119 -7.79 17.28 14.11
CA PHE A 119 -6.42 17.80 14.13
C PHE A 119 -6.42 19.31 14.42
N VAL A 120 -5.30 19.84 14.88
CA VAL A 120 -5.12 21.30 15.11
C VAL A 120 -4.98 22.03 13.77
N THR A 121 -4.24 21.45 12.85
CA THR A 121 -4.04 21.90 11.47
C THR A 121 -4.37 20.77 10.50
N PRO A 122 -4.65 21.02 9.23
CA PRO A 122 -4.85 19.96 8.24
C PRO A 122 -3.67 18.98 8.26
N PRO A 123 -3.91 17.67 8.43
CA PRO A 123 -2.83 16.67 8.51
C PRO A 123 -2.29 16.29 7.13
N LYS A 124 -1.14 15.60 7.11
CA LYS A 124 -0.76 14.73 6.00
C LYS A 124 -1.66 13.50 5.98
N VAL A 125 -2.14 13.11 4.81
CA VAL A 125 -2.93 11.89 4.61
C VAL A 125 -2.27 11.04 3.53
N VAL A 126 -1.95 9.80 3.88
CA VAL A 126 -1.31 8.82 3.00
C VAL A 126 -2.29 7.70 2.75
N VAL A 127 -2.56 7.37 1.48
CA VAL A 127 -3.56 6.39 1.06
C VAL A 127 -2.89 5.30 0.24
N PHE A 128 -3.30 4.04 0.41
CA PHE A 128 -2.73 2.88 -0.29
C PHE A 128 -3.71 1.71 -0.30
N PHE A 129 -3.48 0.72 -1.19
CA PHE A 129 -4.34 -0.44 -1.34
C PHE A 129 -3.96 -1.58 -0.38
N ASN A 130 -4.99 -2.25 0.14
CA ASN A 130 -4.87 -3.57 0.78
C ASN A 130 -5.79 -4.62 0.15
N HIS A 131 -6.67 -4.21 -0.80
CA HIS A 131 -7.57 -5.11 -1.53
C HIS A 131 -7.82 -4.59 -2.94
N ILE A 132 -7.75 -5.50 -3.94
CA ILE A 132 -8.10 -5.25 -5.34
C ILE A 132 -8.88 -6.44 -5.90
N ASP A 133 -9.94 -6.14 -6.67
CA ASP A 133 -10.74 -7.12 -7.43
C ASP A 133 -11.16 -6.50 -8.77
N LEU A 134 -10.47 -6.91 -9.84
CA LEU A 134 -10.60 -6.37 -11.19
C LEU A 134 -10.88 -7.47 -12.20
N ASP A 135 -11.66 -7.16 -13.23
CA ASP A 135 -11.93 -8.06 -14.34
C ASP A 135 -10.66 -8.41 -15.13
N LYS A 136 -10.50 -9.69 -15.49
CA LYS A 136 -9.32 -10.19 -16.21
C LYS A 136 -9.22 -9.77 -17.68
N ASN A 137 -10.35 -9.36 -18.29
CA ASN A 137 -10.42 -9.13 -19.74
C ASN A 137 -10.23 -7.67 -20.13
N ARG A 138 -9.96 -6.80 -19.15
CA ARG A 138 -9.75 -5.36 -19.33
C ARG A 138 -8.48 -4.92 -18.64
N ASN A 139 -7.84 -3.88 -19.14
CA ASN A 139 -6.67 -3.33 -18.48
C ASN A 139 -6.97 -2.96 -17.02
N TRP A 140 -6.00 -3.20 -16.16
CA TRP A 140 -6.15 -3.04 -14.72
C TRP A 140 -5.72 -1.65 -14.30
N ARG A 141 -6.71 -0.78 -14.10
CA ARG A 141 -6.50 0.62 -13.75
C ARG A 141 -7.20 0.92 -12.43
N LEU A 142 -6.42 1.34 -11.47
CA LEU A 142 -6.93 1.66 -10.14
C LEU A 142 -6.08 2.77 -9.53
N ASN A 143 -6.75 3.77 -8.93
CA ASN A 143 -6.12 4.88 -8.23
C ASN A 143 -6.76 5.05 -6.86
N ALA A 144 -5.94 5.20 -5.81
CA ALA A 144 -6.36 5.63 -4.49
C ALA A 144 -5.66 6.94 -4.13
N SER A 145 -6.44 7.96 -3.79
CA SER A 145 -5.91 9.28 -3.45
C SER A 145 -6.77 10.01 -2.42
N ALA A 146 -6.21 11.06 -1.83
CA ALA A 146 -6.91 11.94 -0.89
C ALA A 146 -6.95 13.37 -1.42
N SER A 147 -8.09 14.03 -1.22
CA SER A 147 -8.26 15.46 -1.51
C SER A 147 -9.10 16.15 -0.43
N ASN A 148 -9.26 17.48 -0.52
CA ASN A 148 -10.08 18.25 0.42
C ASN A 148 -9.75 17.92 1.89
N ILE A 149 -8.44 17.84 2.19
CA ILE A 149 -7.96 17.53 3.54
C ILE A 149 -8.16 18.77 4.41
N ASP A 150 -8.87 18.59 5.52
CA ASP A 150 -9.04 19.60 6.55
C ASP A 150 -8.86 18.98 7.95
N VAL A 151 -9.04 19.76 9.00
CA VAL A 151 -8.85 19.31 10.38
C VAL A 151 -9.84 18.23 10.83
N ASN A 152 -10.97 18.06 10.12
CA ASN A 152 -12.03 17.11 10.48
C ASN A 152 -12.02 15.84 9.63
N GLY A 153 -11.29 15.83 8.48
CA GLY A 153 -11.29 14.70 7.58
C GLY A 153 -10.74 15.02 6.19
N PHE A 154 -11.07 14.15 5.23
CA PHE A 154 -10.64 14.28 3.84
C PHE A 154 -11.61 13.55 2.91
N THR A 155 -11.53 13.82 1.61
CA THR A 155 -12.22 13.03 0.58
C THR A 155 -11.28 11.93 0.10
N LEU A 156 -11.66 10.67 0.34
CA LEU A 156 -10.98 9.50 -0.22
C LEU A 156 -11.54 9.22 -1.61
N HIS A 157 -10.64 9.00 -2.57
CA HIS A 157 -10.96 8.55 -3.91
C HIS A 157 -10.43 7.13 -4.11
N ILE A 158 -11.25 6.25 -4.67
CA ILE A 158 -10.86 4.95 -5.21
C ILE A 158 -11.46 4.91 -6.61
N GLU A 159 -10.64 5.08 -7.65
CA GLU A 159 -11.10 5.38 -9.00
C GLU A 159 -10.54 4.39 -10.02
N THR A 160 -11.32 4.19 -11.07
CA THR A 160 -10.91 3.47 -12.28
C THR A 160 -11.21 4.32 -13.51
N TRP A 161 -10.60 3.99 -14.64
CA TRP A 161 -10.84 4.70 -15.90
C TRP A 161 -10.77 3.77 -17.11
N GLY A 162 -11.13 4.33 -18.27
CA GLY A 162 -11.15 3.60 -19.53
C GLY A 162 -12.18 2.48 -19.53
N ASP A 163 -11.75 1.28 -19.88
CA ASP A 163 -12.60 0.10 -19.95
C ASP A 163 -12.46 -0.84 -18.74
N THR A 164 -11.72 -0.44 -17.71
CA THR A 164 -11.53 -1.24 -16.50
C THR A 164 -12.86 -1.52 -15.79
N ILE A 165 -13.07 -2.78 -15.41
CA ILE A 165 -14.21 -3.20 -14.60
C ILE A 165 -13.70 -3.50 -13.20
N LEU A 166 -14.13 -2.72 -12.23
CA LEU A 166 -13.87 -2.89 -10.80
C LEU A 166 -15.00 -3.67 -10.17
N TYR A 167 -14.70 -4.79 -9.53
CA TYR A 167 -15.65 -5.50 -8.67
C TYR A 167 -15.56 -5.03 -7.22
N GLY A 168 -14.35 -4.73 -6.76
CA GLY A 168 -14.11 -4.15 -5.45
C GLY A 168 -12.66 -3.71 -5.23
N ALA A 169 -12.50 -2.72 -4.36
CA ALA A 169 -11.18 -2.32 -3.85
C ALA A 169 -11.31 -1.80 -2.43
N GLN A 170 -10.27 -1.93 -1.65
CA GLN A 170 -10.17 -1.31 -0.34
C GLN A 170 -8.89 -0.49 -0.28
N ALA A 171 -9.03 0.73 0.21
CA ALA A 171 -7.90 1.59 0.52
C ALA A 171 -7.80 1.80 2.03
N CYS A 172 -6.60 1.63 2.55
CA CYS A 172 -6.21 2.06 3.89
C CYS A 172 -5.64 3.47 3.83
N TRP A 173 -5.69 4.16 4.96
CA TRP A 173 -5.10 5.47 5.10
C TRP A 173 -4.43 5.66 6.45
N ILE A 174 -3.43 6.53 6.47
CA ILE A 174 -2.73 7.00 7.67
C ILE A 174 -2.73 8.52 7.60
N ALA A 175 -3.19 9.18 8.67
CA ALA A 175 -3.14 10.61 8.84
C ALA A 175 -2.28 10.98 10.06
N TYR A 176 -1.46 12.02 9.94
CA TYR A 176 -0.59 12.51 10.99
C TYR A 176 -0.37 14.03 10.83
N PRO A 177 -0.01 14.78 11.93
CA PRO A 177 0.24 16.21 11.86
C PRO A 177 1.32 16.55 10.81
N GLU A 178 1.11 17.61 10.01
CA GLU A 178 2.03 18.03 8.96
C GLU A 178 3.41 18.41 9.50
N ASP A 179 3.45 18.94 10.73
CA ASP A 179 4.64 19.33 11.49
C ASP A 179 5.21 18.20 12.35
N GLY A 180 4.79 16.95 12.10
CA GLY A 180 5.28 15.79 12.85
C GLY A 180 6.80 15.63 12.74
N GLU A 181 7.48 15.57 13.89
CA GLU A 181 8.93 15.36 13.93
C GLU A 181 9.29 13.93 13.52
N HIS A 182 10.42 13.77 12.84
CA HIS A 182 10.97 12.47 12.45
C HIS A 182 10.01 11.58 11.64
N ILE A 183 9.12 12.22 10.87
CA ILE A 183 8.24 11.55 9.93
C ILE A 183 8.20 12.30 8.61
N PHE A 184 8.29 11.57 7.52
CA PHE A 184 8.21 12.08 6.15
C PHE A 184 7.28 11.19 5.34
N SER A 185 6.46 11.76 4.49
CA SER A 185 5.70 10.99 3.50
C SER A 185 5.70 11.65 2.13
N THR A 186 5.62 10.80 1.12
CA THR A 186 5.50 11.23 -0.27
C THR A 186 4.81 10.15 -1.08
N CYS A 187 4.35 10.52 -2.28
CA CYS A 187 3.93 9.59 -3.31
C CYS A 187 4.91 9.67 -4.48
N VAL A 188 5.21 8.53 -5.08
CA VAL A 188 6.00 8.43 -6.31
C VAL A 188 5.14 7.76 -7.37
N ASN A 189 5.11 8.33 -8.55
CA ASN A 189 4.46 7.73 -9.72
C ASN A 189 5.47 7.55 -10.84
N THR A 190 5.42 6.44 -11.55
CA THR A 190 6.29 6.18 -12.70
C THR A 190 6.09 7.18 -13.84
N MET A 191 4.93 7.84 -13.88
CA MET A 191 4.67 8.94 -14.83
C MET A 191 5.53 10.19 -14.55
N ASP A 192 6.08 10.33 -13.36
CA ASP A 192 7.05 11.39 -13.04
C ASP A 192 8.43 11.12 -13.69
N LEU A 193 8.69 9.88 -14.10
CA LEU A 193 9.98 9.42 -14.61
C LEU A 193 9.95 9.18 -16.12
N ARG A 194 8.81 8.75 -16.66
CA ARG A 194 8.64 8.41 -18.06
C ARG A 194 7.18 8.53 -18.51
N PRO A 195 6.93 8.75 -19.81
CA PRO A 195 5.56 8.71 -20.34
C PRO A 195 4.97 7.27 -20.31
N VAL A 196 3.66 7.17 -20.17
CA VAL A 196 2.92 5.88 -20.17
C VAL A 196 3.11 5.06 -21.45
N THR A 197 3.39 5.74 -22.57
CA THR A 197 3.64 5.12 -23.89
C THR A 197 4.99 4.41 -24.01
N GLN A 198 5.85 4.52 -23.00
CA GLN A 198 7.17 3.88 -22.95
C GLN A 198 7.30 3.02 -21.68
N PRO A 199 6.57 1.89 -21.58
CA PRO A 199 6.65 1.02 -20.41
C PRO A 199 8.06 0.46 -20.26
N GLN A 200 8.52 0.40 -18.99
CA GLN A 200 9.83 -0.12 -18.60
C GLN A 200 9.66 -1.03 -17.39
N HIS A 201 10.53 -2.04 -17.27
CA HIS A 201 10.49 -2.98 -16.15
C HIS A 201 11.09 -2.43 -14.87
N GLN A 202 12.13 -1.62 -14.98
CA GLN A 202 12.84 -1.08 -13.82
C GLN A 202 12.79 0.44 -13.80
N GLN A 203 12.40 0.98 -12.67
CA GLN A 203 12.28 2.41 -12.47
C GLN A 203 12.68 2.77 -11.05
N SER A 204 13.50 3.80 -10.91
CA SER A 204 13.93 4.30 -9.61
C SER A 204 13.84 5.82 -9.53
N LYS A 205 13.59 6.32 -8.33
CA LYS A 205 13.57 7.75 -8.01
C LYS A 205 14.26 8.00 -6.70
N GLU A 206 15.26 8.86 -6.74
CA GLU A 206 15.89 9.39 -5.52
C GLU A 206 14.92 10.34 -4.82
N ILE A 207 14.78 10.18 -3.51
CA ILE A 207 13.92 10.97 -2.65
C ILE A 207 14.74 11.57 -1.55
N THR A 208 14.70 12.89 -1.41
CA THR A 208 15.27 13.60 -0.27
C THR A 208 14.18 13.91 0.76
N PHE A 209 14.49 13.82 2.03
CA PHE A 209 13.53 14.11 3.11
C PHE A 209 13.35 15.61 3.38
N GLY A 210 14.03 16.47 2.58
CA GLY A 210 13.91 17.92 2.69
C GLY A 210 14.41 18.43 4.04
N THR A 211 13.53 19.09 4.79
CA THR A 211 13.82 19.63 6.13
C THR A 211 13.56 18.67 7.27
N VAL A 212 13.04 17.45 6.97
CA VAL A 212 12.78 16.45 8.02
C VAL A 212 14.10 15.83 8.47
N GLU A 213 14.41 15.96 9.74
CA GLU A 213 15.62 15.41 10.34
C GLU A 213 15.34 14.07 11.01
N PHE A 214 16.11 13.04 10.63
CA PHE A 214 16.09 11.73 11.26
C PHE A 214 17.34 11.52 12.11
N TRP A 215 17.19 11.10 13.36
CA TRP A 215 18.32 10.85 14.25
C TRP A 215 19.05 9.53 13.95
N LYS A 216 18.39 8.57 13.30
CA LYS A 216 18.96 7.34 12.70
C LYS A 216 18.35 7.12 11.32
N ASN A 217 18.80 6.11 10.56
CA ASN A 217 18.13 5.72 9.33
C ASN A 217 16.67 5.32 9.65
N PRO A 218 15.67 5.93 8.98
CA PRO A 218 14.27 5.66 9.27
C PRO A 218 13.84 4.25 8.81
N SER A 219 12.80 3.72 9.46
CA SER A 219 11.99 2.64 8.89
C SER A 219 11.12 3.22 7.78
N VAL A 220 10.89 2.48 6.70
CA VAL A 220 10.14 2.99 5.55
C VAL A 220 9.01 2.03 5.18
N PHE A 221 7.78 2.48 5.36
CA PHE A 221 6.58 1.83 4.86
C PHE A 221 6.37 2.21 3.39
N VAL A 222 6.11 1.21 2.54
CA VAL A 222 5.82 1.39 1.11
C VAL A 222 4.59 0.58 0.76
N ALA A 223 3.64 1.18 0.03
CA ALA A 223 2.49 0.44 -0.48
C ALA A 223 1.97 1.07 -1.78
N LEU A 224 1.38 0.24 -2.64
CA LEU A 224 0.80 0.64 -3.92
C LEU A 224 -0.43 1.53 -3.72
N ASN A 225 -0.54 2.60 -4.50
CA ASN A 225 -1.69 3.50 -4.54
C ASN A 225 -2.22 3.75 -5.96
N PHE A 226 -1.48 3.32 -6.99
CA PHE A 226 -1.85 3.51 -8.39
C PHE A 226 -1.38 2.34 -9.24
N LEU A 227 -2.25 1.87 -10.17
CA LEU A 227 -1.96 0.82 -11.15
C LEU A 227 -2.55 1.19 -12.51
N ASP A 228 -1.77 1.02 -13.57
CA ASP A 228 -2.21 0.98 -14.98
C ASP A 228 -1.38 -0.08 -15.71
N VAL A 229 -1.99 -1.26 -15.92
CA VAL A 229 -1.32 -2.46 -16.40
C VAL A 229 -2.14 -3.11 -17.51
N ASP A 230 -1.45 -3.60 -18.55
CA ASP A 230 -2.07 -4.36 -19.66
C ASP A 230 -2.56 -5.73 -19.16
N CYS A 231 -3.78 -6.11 -19.53
CA CYS A 231 -4.39 -7.39 -19.15
C CYS A 231 -3.88 -8.61 -19.94
N LYS A 232 -3.02 -8.42 -20.94
CA LYS A 232 -2.57 -9.52 -21.81
C LYS A 232 -1.49 -10.40 -21.19
N ALA A 233 -0.88 -10.00 -20.09
CA ALA A 233 0.15 -10.74 -19.37
C ALA A 233 -0.20 -10.84 -17.87
N ASN A 234 0.57 -11.59 -17.08
CA ASN A 234 0.42 -11.60 -15.62
C ASN A 234 0.68 -10.20 -15.05
N LEU A 235 -0.03 -9.86 -13.98
CA LEU A 235 0.27 -8.66 -13.22
C LEU A 235 1.45 -8.95 -12.29
N ARG A 236 2.60 -8.37 -12.59
CA ARG A 236 3.80 -8.48 -11.77
C ARG A 236 4.33 -7.10 -11.47
N ILE A 237 4.33 -6.75 -10.20
CA ILE A 237 4.81 -5.46 -9.71
C ILE A 237 5.42 -5.62 -8.32
N LYS A 238 6.52 -4.92 -8.08
CA LYS A 238 7.13 -4.79 -6.77
C LYS A 238 7.59 -3.36 -6.54
N ALA A 239 7.12 -2.78 -5.46
CA ALA A 239 7.60 -1.51 -4.94
C ALA A 239 8.44 -1.76 -3.69
N TYR A 240 9.61 -1.13 -3.64
CA TYR A 240 10.53 -1.25 -2.52
C TYR A 240 11.44 -0.03 -2.44
N VAL A 241 12.17 0.09 -1.35
CA VAL A 241 13.18 1.13 -1.16
C VAL A 241 14.51 0.52 -0.77
N ASP A 242 15.59 1.19 -1.18
CA ASP A 242 16.94 0.91 -0.73
C ASP A 242 17.72 2.22 -0.45
N GLN A 243 19.03 2.12 -0.16
CA GLN A 243 19.89 3.23 0.13
C GLN A 243 19.34 4.20 1.19
N VAL A 244 18.56 3.66 2.14
CA VAL A 244 17.90 4.45 3.18
C VAL A 244 18.96 5.08 4.09
N SER A 245 18.94 6.39 4.14
CA SER A 245 19.81 7.22 4.97
C SER A 245 18.99 8.19 5.83
N LYS A 246 19.64 9.04 6.61
CA LYS A 246 18.96 10.09 7.37
C LYS A 246 18.42 11.23 6.48
N THR A 247 18.86 11.33 5.24
CA THR A 247 18.56 12.46 4.34
C THR A 247 17.74 12.08 3.13
N GLY A 248 17.59 10.78 2.86
CA GLY A 248 16.84 10.31 1.69
C GLY A 248 16.92 8.81 1.50
N LEU A 249 16.34 8.35 0.39
CA LEU A 249 16.28 6.96 -0.03
C LEU A 249 16.14 6.86 -1.55
N ALA A 250 16.37 5.68 -2.13
CA ALA A 250 15.97 5.36 -3.49
C ALA A 250 14.68 4.51 -3.45
N CYS A 251 13.66 4.95 -4.19
CA CYS A 251 12.40 4.24 -4.36
C CYS A 251 12.40 3.53 -5.72
N HIS A 252 11.99 2.27 -5.73
CA HIS A 252 11.89 1.45 -6.92
C HIS A 252 10.46 0.97 -7.14
N ILE A 253 10.02 0.97 -8.40
CA ILE A 253 8.76 0.38 -8.85
C ILE A 253 9.08 -0.48 -10.05
N ASP A 254 9.18 -1.79 -9.84
CA ASP A 254 9.64 -2.73 -10.84
C ASP A 254 8.52 -3.67 -11.29
N SER A 255 8.59 -4.07 -12.55
CA SER A 255 7.81 -5.18 -13.13
C SER A 255 8.77 -6.17 -13.79
N TRP A 256 8.29 -7.34 -14.19
CA TRP A 256 9.14 -8.36 -14.83
C TRP A 256 8.35 -9.28 -15.76
N GLY A 257 9.11 -10.10 -16.47
CA GLY A 257 8.57 -11.07 -17.41
C GLY A 257 7.91 -10.39 -18.62
N ASP A 258 6.66 -10.74 -18.89
CA ASP A 258 5.86 -10.20 -19.98
C ASP A 258 4.87 -9.10 -19.54
N THR A 259 4.91 -8.67 -18.28
CA THR A 259 4.06 -7.59 -17.78
C THR A 259 4.32 -6.29 -18.50
N VAL A 260 3.27 -5.66 -19.01
CA VAL A 260 3.33 -4.30 -19.56
C VAL A 260 2.77 -3.33 -18.55
N LEU A 261 3.67 -2.66 -17.82
CA LEU A 261 3.35 -1.66 -16.81
C LEU A 261 3.31 -0.28 -17.47
N TYR A 262 2.11 0.22 -17.76
CA TYR A 262 1.94 1.58 -18.28
C TYR A 262 2.29 2.62 -17.23
N ALA A 263 1.73 2.47 -16.03
CA ALA A 263 2.09 3.29 -14.89
C ALA A 263 1.81 2.58 -13.56
N ALA A 264 2.54 2.98 -12.53
CA ALA A 264 2.26 2.60 -11.16
C ALA A 264 2.66 3.72 -10.20
N GLY A 265 2.04 3.73 -9.04
CA GLY A 265 2.33 4.68 -7.98
C GLY A 265 2.38 4.00 -6.63
N VAL A 266 3.14 4.61 -5.74
CA VAL A 266 3.33 4.16 -4.37
C VAL A 266 3.25 5.30 -3.38
N SER A 267 2.73 4.99 -2.23
CA SER A 267 2.80 5.82 -1.03
C SER A 267 3.96 5.36 -0.16
N ILE A 268 4.72 6.31 0.36
CA ILE A 268 5.91 6.10 1.18
C ILE A 268 5.76 6.87 2.48
N ILE A 269 6.06 6.22 3.61
CA ILE A 269 6.17 6.87 4.91
C ILE A 269 7.51 6.44 5.53
N ALA A 270 8.42 7.39 5.74
CA ALA A 270 9.65 7.20 6.49
C ALA A 270 9.47 7.74 7.92
N PHE A 271 9.91 6.99 8.93
CA PHE A 271 9.71 7.34 10.34
C PHE A 271 10.77 6.72 11.24
N ASN A 272 11.09 7.35 12.38
CA ASN A 272 11.93 6.77 13.43
C ASN A 272 11.68 7.35 14.83
#